data_db6a98c527e194f1d6b946c4848bcc38
#
_entry.id   db6a98c527e194f1d6b946c4848bcc38
#
_cell.length_a   1.000
_cell.length_b   1.000
_cell.length_c   1.000
_cell.angle_alpha   90.00
_cell.angle_beta   90.00
_cell.angle_gamma   90.00
#
_symmetry.space_group_name_H-M   'P 1'
#
loop_
_entity.id
_entity.type
_entity.pdbx_description
1 polymer ?
#
loop_
_entity_poly.entity_id
_entity_poly.type
_entity_poly.pdbx_seq_one_letter_code
_entity_poly.pdbx_strand_id
1 'polypeptide(L)'
;MKKLIIVSVAFLIAGAVSVRAADAKENWEKNCAKCHGPDGKGKTKMGEKLSIKDYTEAKAQDALKDEEMVKAIKDGVKEGEKTKMKGFADTLSDEEIKALVKYVRDFKK
;
A
#
# COMPACT_ATOMS: atom_id res chain seq x y z
N MET A 1 -36.61 -35.45 35.14
CA MET A 1 -35.46 -35.49 34.19
C MET A 1 -35.20 -34.09 33.66
N LYS A 2 -34.10 -33.52 34.06
CA LYS A 2 -33.69 -32.23 33.54
C LYS A 2 -32.95 -32.44 32.22
N LYS A 3 -33.52 -31.98 31.14
CA LYS A 3 -32.80 -31.98 29.85
C LYS A 3 -31.80 -30.82 29.86
N LEU A 4 -30.51 -31.16 29.83
CA LEU A 4 -29.43 -30.17 29.62
C LEU A 4 -29.44 -29.79 28.14
N ILE A 5 -29.86 -28.55 27.87
CA ILE A 5 -29.70 -27.97 26.55
C ILE A 5 -28.29 -27.42 26.51
N ILE A 6 -27.40 -28.12 25.84
CA ILE A 6 -26.07 -27.59 25.54
C ILE A 6 -26.24 -26.61 24.37
N VAL A 7 -26.25 -25.32 24.69
CA VAL A 7 -26.17 -24.29 23.67
C VAL A 7 -24.73 -24.22 23.24
N SER A 8 -24.42 -24.86 22.11
CA SER A 8 -23.12 -24.70 21.47
C SER A 8 -23.06 -23.29 20.86
N VAL A 9 -22.41 -22.39 21.57
CA VAL A 9 -22.08 -21.07 20.99
C VAL A 9 -20.97 -21.31 20.00
N ALA A 10 -21.31 -21.33 18.70
CA ALA A 10 -20.32 -21.32 17.65
C ALA A 10 -19.66 -19.93 17.65
N PHE A 11 -18.44 -19.86 18.16
CA PHE A 11 -17.61 -18.68 18.03
C PHE A 11 -17.16 -18.57 16.58
N LEU A 12 -17.86 -17.78 15.79
CA LEU A 12 -17.38 -17.35 14.48
C LEU A 12 -16.25 -16.35 14.71
N ILE A 13 -15.03 -16.86 14.74
CA ILE A 13 -13.86 -16.00 14.64
C ILE A 13 -13.83 -15.54 13.19
N ALA A 14 -14.38 -14.35 12.93
CA ALA A 14 -14.10 -13.65 11.69
C ALA A 14 -12.61 -13.32 11.72
N GLY A 15 -11.81 -14.14 11.03
CA GLY A 15 -10.38 -13.89 10.88
C GLY A 15 -10.19 -12.56 10.17
N ALA A 16 -9.76 -11.53 10.90
CA ALA A 16 -9.27 -10.32 10.28
C ALA A 16 -8.06 -10.72 9.42
N VAL A 17 -8.14 -10.51 8.10
CA VAL A 17 -7.00 -10.68 7.20
C VAL A 17 -6.02 -9.55 7.53
N SER A 18 -5.04 -9.83 8.39
CA SER A 18 -3.99 -8.87 8.65
C SER A 18 -2.93 -8.99 7.55
N VAL A 19 -2.73 -7.90 6.82
CA VAL A 19 -1.64 -7.80 5.86
C VAL A 19 -0.35 -7.57 6.65
N ARG A 20 0.59 -8.50 6.51
CA ARG A 20 1.87 -8.43 7.20
C ARG A 20 2.82 -7.45 6.51
N ALA A 21 3.78 -6.92 7.24
CA ALA A 21 4.84 -6.08 6.69
C ALA A 21 5.63 -6.78 5.56
N ALA A 22 5.80 -8.11 5.67
CA ALA A 22 6.42 -8.91 4.62
C ALA A 22 5.62 -8.91 3.31
N ASP A 23 4.27 -8.90 3.40
CA ASP A 23 3.39 -8.85 2.23
C ASP A 23 3.44 -7.46 1.57
N ALA A 24 3.54 -6.39 2.36
CA ALA A 24 3.70 -5.03 1.85
C ALA A 24 5.04 -4.88 1.11
N LYS A 25 6.11 -5.44 1.65
CA LYS A 25 7.43 -5.47 1.01
C LYS A 25 7.38 -6.20 -0.33
N GLU A 26 6.76 -7.36 -0.37
CA GLU A 26 6.59 -8.13 -1.60
C GLU A 26 5.79 -7.35 -2.65
N ASN A 27 4.67 -6.75 -2.25
CA ASN A 27 3.86 -5.93 -3.13
C ASN A 27 4.62 -4.70 -3.64
N TRP A 28 5.42 -4.08 -2.79
CA TRP A 28 6.30 -2.98 -3.20
C TRP A 28 7.32 -3.42 -4.24
N GLU A 29 8.05 -4.48 -3.97
CA GLU A 29 9.07 -5.01 -4.88
C GLU A 29 8.49 -5.42 -6.23
N LYS A 30 7.30 -6.01 -6.22
CA LYS A 30 6.62 -6.51 -7.41
C LYS A 30 5.99 -5.41 -8.25
N ASN A 31 5.37 -4.41 -7.61
CA ASN A 31 4.50 -3.45 -8.29
C ASN A 31 5.02 -1.99 -8.29
N CYS A 32 5.86 -1.62 -7.37
CA CYS A 32 6.24 -0.23 -7.11
C CYS A 32 7.73 0.05 -7.35
N ALA A 33 8.60 -0.89 -6.98
CA ALA A 33 10.04 -0.68 -6.98
C ALA A 33 10.64 -0.40 -8.35
N LYS A 34 10.02 -0.84 -9.43
CA LYS A 34 10.49 -0.57 -10.78
C LYS A 34 10.64 0.93 -11.06
N CYS A 35 9.75 1.74 -10.52
CA CYS A 35 9.78 3.20 -10.64
C CYS A 35 10.33 3.85 -9.37
N HIS A 36 9.76 3.52 -8.21
CA HIS A 36 10.11 4.14 -6.92
C HIS A 36 11.42 3.66 -6.32
N GLY A 37 11.97 2.56 -6.80
CA GLY A 37 13.15 1.91 -6.23
C GLY A 37 12.83 1.03 -5.03
N PRO A 38 13.67 0.03 -4.74
CA PRO A 38 13.49 -0.83 -3.57
C PRO A 38 13.66 -0.07 -2.26
N ASP A 39 14.37 1.04 -2.27
CA ASP A 39 14.65 1.92 -1.15
C ASP A 39 13.73 3.16 -1.08
N GLY A 40 12.78 3.29 -2.00
CA GLY A 40 11.85 4.42 -2.05
C GLY A 40 12.44 5.75 -2.50
N LYS A 41 13.66 5.76 -3.00
CA LYS A 41 14.36 6.98 -3.41
C LYS A 41 14.00 7.49 -4.80
N GLY A 42 13.31 6.69 -5.60
CA GLY A 42 12.97 7.06 -6.96
C GLY A 42 14.16 7.17 -7.93
N LYS A 43 15.32 6.66 -7.52
CA LYS A 43 16.54 6.68 -8.33
C LYS A 43 16.61 5.48 -9.28
N THR A 44 15.59 5.34 -10.09
CA THR A 44 15.52 4.36 -11.16
C THR A 44 15.45 5.11 -12.48
N LYS A 45 15.65 4.41 -13.59
CA LYS A 45 15.54 5.02 -14.92
C LYS A 45 14.15 5.65 -15.14
N MET A 46 13.08 4.94 -14.76
CA MET A 46 11.71 5.45 -14.85
C MET A 46 11.42 6.51 -13.81
N GLY A 47 11.95 6.36 -12.60
CA GLY A 47 11.78 7.34 -11.52
C GLY A 47 12.37 8.70 -11.90
N GLU A 48 13.54 8.71 -12.49
CA GLU A 48 14.17 9.96 -12.97
C GLU A 48 13.39 10.58 -14.13
N LYS A 49 12.95 9.76 -15.07
CA LYS A 49 12.13 10.21 -16.21
C LYS A 49 10.81 10.85 -15.77
N LEU A 50 10.18 10.31 -14.72
CA LEU A 50 8.90 10.78 -14.22
C LEU A 50 9.03 11.78 -13.06
N SER A 51 10.25 12.14 -12.66
CA SER A 51 10.52 13.04 -11.54
C SER A 51 9.89 12.58 -10.24
N ILE A 52 10.02 11.30 -9.92
CA ILE A 52 9.46 10.69 -8.71
C ILE A 52 10.26 11.18 -7.49
N LYS A 53 9.54 11.48 -6.42
CA LYS A 53 10.12 11.99 -5.18
C LYS A 53 10.86 10.90 -4.41
N ASP A 54 11.83 11.33 -3.60
CA ASP A 54 12.56 10.49 -2.66
C ASP A 54 11.78 10.41 -1.34
N TYR A 55 11.20 9.25 -1.05
CA TYR A 55 10.38 9.04 0.14
C TYR A 55 11.19 8.84 1.43
N THR A 56 12.51 8.81 1.36
CA THR A 56 13.36 8.81 2.56
C THR A 56 13.48 10.21 3.17
N GLU A 57 13.15 11.24 2.40
CA GLU A 57 13.22 12.64 2.85
C GLU A 57 11.97 13.06 3.62
N ALA A 58 12.17 13.69 4.78
CA ALA A 58 11.08 14.20 5.61
C ALA A 58 10.19 15.19 4.85
N LYS A 59 10.78 16.07 4.05
CA LYS A 59 10.09 17.07 3.25
C LYS A 59 9.10 16.42 2.27
N ALA A 60 9.51 15.34 1.60
CA ALA A 60 8.63 14.61 0.70
C ALA A 60 7.48 13.93 1.45
N GLN A 61 7.76 13.35 2.62
CA GLN A 61 6.76 12.72 3.47
C GLN A 61 5.73 13.72 4.01
N ASP A 62 6.19 14.90 4.44
CA ASP A 62 5.31 15.93 4.99
C ASP A 62 4.34 16.50 3.95
N ALA A 63 4.72 16.50 2.68
CA ALA A 63 3.88 16.94 1.57
C ALA A 63 2.81 15.91 1.19
N LEU A 64 2.94 14.65 1.62
CA LEU A 64 2.03 13.56 1.29
C LEU A 64 0.97 13.37 2.39
N LYS A 65 -0.29 13.29 1.96
CA LYS A 65 -1.40 12.91 2.85
C LYS A 65 -1.76 11.45 2.60
N ASP A 66 -2.12 10.72 3.66
CA ASP A 66 -2.43 9.29 3.57
C ASP A 66 -3.58 9.03 2.58
N GLU A 67 -4.63 9.84 2.61
CA GLU A 67 -5.76 9.70 1.70
C GLU A 67 -5.37 9.92 0.24
N GLU A 68 -4.48 10.85 -0.02
CA GLU A 68 -3.96 11.10 -1.37
C GLU A 68 -3.10 9.95 -1.86
N MET A 69 -2.30 9.33 -0.97
CA MET A 69 -1.52 8.14 -1.30
C MET A 69 -2.42 6.95 -1.62
N VAL A 70 -3.45 6.72 -0.82
CA VAL A 70 -4.44 5.66 -1.07
C VAL A 70 -5.07 5.85 -2.44
N LYS A 71 -5.52 7.06 -2.73
CA LYS A 71 -6.14 7.39 -4.03
C LYS A 71 -5.16 7.19 -5.19
N ALA A 72 -3.91 7.62 -5.04
CA ALA A 72 -2.89 7.47 -6.07
C ALA A 72 -2.59 5.99 -6.37
N ILE A 73 -2.54 5.15 -5.35
CA ILE A 73 -2.33 3.71 -5.54
C ILE A 73 -3.56 3.06 -6.18
N LYS A 74 -4.74 3.42 -5.73
CA LYS A 74 -6.01 2.87 -6.22
C LYS A 74 -6.29 3.24 -7.67
N ASP A 75 -6.25 4.53 -7.96
CA ASP A 75 -6.71 5.10 -9.23
C ASP A 75 -5.57 5.43 -10.18
N GLY A 76 -4.34 5.44 -9.68
CA GLY A 76 -3.18 5.89 -10.44
C GLY A 76 -3.06 7.41 -10.46
N VAL A 77 -2.06 7.89 -11.16
CA VAL A 77 -1.77 9.32 -11.32
C VAL A 77 -1.69 9.63 -12.80
N LYS A 78 -2.47 10.60 -13.23
CA LYS A 78 -2.45 11.10 -14.62
C LYS A 78 -2.07 12.57 -14.64
N GLU A 79 -1.35 12.94 -15.66
CA GLU A 79 -1.09 14.33 -16.02
C GLU A 79 -1.61 14.54 -17.45
N GLY A 80 -2.78 15.18 -17.56
CA GLY A 80 -3.52 15.23 -18.82
C GLY A 80 -3.92 13.81 -19.27
N GLU A 81 -3.56 13.42 -20.46
CA GLU A 81 -3.81 12.06 -21.00
C GLU A 81 -2.71 11.07 -20.66
N LYS A 82 -1.58 11.56 -20.13
CA LYS A 82 -0.42 10.72 -19.81
C LYS A 82 -0.57 10.08 -18.44
N THR A 83 -0.47 8.77 -18.39
CA THR A 83 -0.45 8.01 -17.13
C THR A 83 0.96 8.03 -16.54
N LYS A 84 1.14 8.71 -15.42
CA LYS A 84 2.41 8.73 -14.67
C LYS A 84 2.54 7.51 -13.76
N MET A 85 1.47 7.11 -13.11
CA MET A 85 1.41 5.94 -12.25
C MET A 85 0.15 5.16 -12.57
N LYS A 86 0.30 3.85 -12.75
CA LYS A 86 -0.83 2.93 -12.95
C LYS A 86 -1.64 2.78 -11.66
N GLY A 87 -2.96 2.66 -11.78
CA GLY A 87 -3.83 2.31 -10.66
C GLY A 87 -3.82 0.81 -10.37
N PHE A 88 -4.00 0.43 -9.11
CA PHE A 88 -3.94 -0.95 -8.65
C PHE A 88 -5.23 -1.43 -7.97
N ALA A 89 -6.36 -0.73 -8.18
CA ALA A 89 -7.64 -1.10 -7.57
C ALA A 89 -8.06 -2.55 -7.87
N ASP A 90 -7.75 -3.06 -9.06
CA ASP A 90 -8.09 -4.42 -9.49
C ASP A 90 -7.06 -5.47 -9.04
N THR A 91 -5.89 -5.04 -8.61
CA THR A 91 -4.77 -5.92 -8.27
C THR A 91 -4.56 -6.05 -6.77
N LEU A 92 -4.80 -4.96 -6.03
CA LEU A 92 -4.55 -4.87 -4.59
C LEU A 92 -5.85 -4.60 -3.84
N SER A 93 -6.02 -5.25 -2.69
CA SER A 93 -7.13 -4.98 -1.78
C SER A 93 -6.92 -3.64 -1.05
N ASP A 94 -7.98 -3.11 -0.45
CA ASP A 94 -7.89 -1.88 0.36
C ASP A 94 -6.90 -2.05 1.53
N GLU A 95 -6.86 -3.23 2.15
CA GLU A 95 -5.92 -3.55 3.23
C GLU A 95 -4.46 -3.58 2.75
N GLU A 96 -4.23 -4.14 1.57
CA GLU A 96 -2.90 -4.15 0.94
C GLU A 96 -2.44 -2.73 0.59
N ILE A 97 -3.35 -1.89 0.11
CA ILE A 97 -3.07 -0.48 -0.21
C ILE A 97 -2.70 0.30 1.06
N LYS A 98 -3.44 0.12 2.15
CA LYS A 98 -3.12 0.74 3.45
C LYS A 98 -1.76 0.30 3.98
N ALA A 99 -1.44 -0.98 3.83
CA ALA A 99 -0.14 -1.52 4.22
C ALA A 99 1.00 -0.91 3.38
N LEU A 100 0.77 -0.65 2.10
CA LEU A 100 1.74 0.04 1.23
C LEU A 100 1.93 1.50 1.63
N VAL A 101 0.88 2.20 2.03
CA VAL A 101 0.98 3.58 2.56
C VAL A 101 1.90 3.59 3.78
N LYS A 102 1.70 2.67 4.72
CA LYS A 102 2.58 2.51 5.88
C LYS A 102 4.02 2.19 5.46
N TYR A 103 4.18 1.33 4.48
CA TYR A 103 5.50 0.98 3.95
C TYR A 103 6.24 2.19 3.39
N VAL A 104 5.54 3.06 2.65
CA VAL A 104 6.07 4.33 2.15
C VAL A 104 6.48 5.25 3.31
N ARG A 105 5.64 5.36 4.36
CA ARG A 105 5.96 6.17 5.54
C ARG A 105 7.21 5.68 6.26
N ASP A 106 7.42 4.38 6.29
CA ASP A 106 8.57 3.76 6.96
C ASP A 106 9.90 4.00 6.22
N PHE A 107 9.90 4.49 4.98
CA PHE A 107 11.12 4.92 4.29
C PHE A 107 11.74 6.18 4.89
N LYS A 108 10.99 6.97 5.61
CA LYS A 108 11.47 8.21 6.24
C LYS A 108 12.67 7.93 7.15
N LYS A 109 13.74 8.64 6.90
CA LYS A 109 14.95 8.60 7.73
C LYS A 109 15.03 9.76 8.68
#